data_f3a1a440e4c01a234d067ff00b414ddf
#
_entry.id   f3a1a440e4c01a234d067ff00b414ddf
#
_cell.length_a   1.000
_cell.length_b   1.000
_cell.length_c   1.000
_cell.angle_alpha   90.00
_cell.angle_beta   90.00
_cell.angle_gamma   90.00
#
_symmetry.space_group_name_H-M   'P 1'
#
loop_
_entity.id
_entity.type
_entity.pdbx_description
1 polymer ?
#
loop_
_entity_poly.entity_id
_entity_poly.type
_entity_poly.pdbx_seq_one_letter_code
_entity_poly.pdbx_strand_id
1 'polypeptide(L)'
;MKTPPTGAIPCDDPDPVTGHWPHWMLIDEASPADHWFIAARANTPGELGNGTYEAIGPHFNSNPHRLEADVLVRHGQKIIPLAERTFDCIREYLAEHNIEGIVFWKDGQPRCKIKRKDFGYMWPSGE
;
A
#
# COMPACT_ATOMS: atom_id res chain seq x y z
N MET A 1 -1.01 22.50 7.94
CA MET A 1 -1.73 21.22 7.90
C MET A 1 -3.10 21.44 7.26
N LYS A 2 -3.44 20.64 6.28
CA LYS A 2 -4.78 20.74 5.68
C LYS A 2 -5.83 20.24 6.67
N THR A 3 -6.94 20.97 6.77
CA THR A 3 -8.07 20.54 7.59
C THR A 3 -8.66 19.24 7.01
N PRO A 4 -8.87 18.20 7.82
CA PRO A 4 -9.50 16.96 7.34
C PRO A 4 -10.92 17.22 6.83
N PRO A 5 -11.39 16.46 5.83
CA PRO A 5 -12.77 16.55 5.37
C PRO A 5 -13.77 16.22 6.49
N THR A 6 -14.98 16.76 6.37
CA THR A 6 -16.06 16.42 7.31
C THR A 6 -16.32 14.92 7.32
N GLY A 7 -16.41 14.32 8.50
CA GLY A 7 -16.63 12.88 8.67
C GLY A 7 -15.38 12.02 8.61
N ALA A 8 -14.20 12.62 8.39
CA ALA A 8 -12.94 11.91 8.43
C ALA A 8 -12.60 11.44 9.85
N ILE A 9 -12.10 10.22 9.97
CA ILE A 9 -11.73 9.60 11.25
C ILE A 9 -10.21 9.43 11.27
N PRO A 10 -9.49 10.00 12.26
CA PRO A 10 -8.04 9.82 12.33
C PRO A 10 -7.64 8.35 12.42
N CYS A 11 -6.64 7.94 11.62
CA CYS A 11 -6.05 6.61 11.71
C CYS A 11 -5.14 6.50 12.95
N ASP A 12 -4.44 7.59 13.27
CA ASP A 12 -3.47 7.67 14.35
C ASP A 12 -3.22 9.16 14.68
N ASP A 13 -2.33 9.44 15.60
CA ASP A 13 -1.90 10.80 15.91
C ASP A 13 -1.08 11.40 14.75
N PRO A 14 -1.07 12.75 14.63
CA PRO A 14 -0.23 13.40 13.62
C PRO A 14 1.25 13.09 13.84
N ASP A 15 1.98 12.87 12.73
CA ASP A 15 3.43 12.73 12.79
C ASP A 15 4.07 14.05 13.29
N PRO A 16 4.81 14.03 14.40
CA PRO A 16 5.36 15.26 14.98
C PRO A 16 6.44 15.91 14.14
N VAL A 17 7.05 15.19 13.21
CA VAL A 17 8.12 15.71 12.35
C VAL A 17 7.58 16.21 11.01
N THR A 18 6.78 15.41 10.32
CA THR A 18 6.27 15.72 8.98
C THR A 18 4.93 16.44 9.00
N GLY A 19 4.16 16.35 10.10
CA GLY A 19 2.79 16.82 10.19
C GLY A 19 1.78 15.95 9.44
N HIS A 20 2.23 14.83 8.86
CA HIS A 20 1.36 13.90 8.15
C HIS A 20 0.32 13.31 9.12
N TRP A 21 -0.95 13.38 8.72
CA TRP A 21 -2.06 12.94 9.58
C TRP A 21 -3.12 12.20 8.74
N PRO A 22 -2.93 10.89 8.53
CA PRO A 22 -3.86 10.10 7.71
C PRO A 22 -5.20 9.89 8.40
N HIS A 23 -6.26 9.86 7.59
CA HIS A 23 -7.64 9.68 8.05
C HIS A 23 -8.34 8.61 7.22
N TRP A 24 -9.28 7.92 7.86
CA TRP A 24 -10.25 7.07 7.19
C TRP A 24 -11.43 7.90 6.71
N MET A 25 -11.90 7.60 5.50
CA MET A 25 -13.14 8.15 4.97
C MET A 25 -14.07 7.00 4.57
N LEU A 26 -15.35 7.12 4.87
CA LEU A 26 -16.34 6.18 4.35
C LEU A 26 -16.45 6.34 2.82
N ILE A 27 -16.59 5.23 2.13
CA ILE A 27 -16.88 5.23 0.69
C ILE A 27 -18.29 5.78 0.48
N ASP A 28 -18.40 6.72 -0.45
CA ASP A 28 -19.66 7.32 -0.87
C ASP A 28 -19.96 6.91 -2.31
N GLU A 29 -20.96 6.07 -2.51
CA GLU A 29 -21.35 5.56 -3.82
C GLU A 29 -21.80 6.67 -4.78
N ALA A 30 -22.24 7.80 -4.25
CA ALA A 30 -22.66 8.96 -5.04
C ALA A 30 -21.46 9.85 -5.43
N SER A 31 -20.28 9.66 -4.82
CA SER A 31 -19.10 10.48 -5.09
C SER A 31 -18.31 9.95 -6.29
N PRO A 32 -18.05 10.79 -7.31
CA PRO A 32 -17.16 10.40 -8.42
C PRO A 32 -15.72 10.06 -7.95
N ALA A 33 -15.27 10.65 -6.83
CA ALA A 33 -13.94 10.40 -6.28
C ALA A 33 -13.77 8.95 -5.80
N ASP A 34 -14.85 8.29 -5.41
CA ASP A 34 -14.81 6.92 -4.87
C ASP A 34 -15.12 5.85 -5.93
N HIS A 35 -15.44 6.25 -7.14
CA HIS A 35 -15.87 5.35 -8.22
C HIS A 35 -14.90 4.18 -8.46
N TRP A 36 -13.61 4.46 -8.54
CA TRP A 36 -12.60 3.43 -8.82
C TRP A 36 -12.35 2.49 -7.65
N PHE A 37 -12.51 2.95 -6.41
CA PHE A 37 -12.46 2.07 -5.23
C PHE A 37 -13.63 1.09 -5.23
N ILE A 38 -14.82 1.56 -5.58
CA ILE A 38 -16.02 0.72 -5.71
C ILE A 38 -15.83 -0.32 -6.82
N ALA A 39 -15.31 0.10 -7.97
CA ALA A 39 -15.00 -0.80 -9.08
C ALA A 39 -13.94 -1.85 -8.69
N ALA A 40 -12.88 -1.44 -7.98
CA ALA A 40 -11.85 -2.36 -7.49
C ALA A 40 -12.43 -3.41 -6.55
N ARG A 41 -13.33 -3.01 -5.65
CA ARG A 41 -14.03 -3.96 -4.78
C ARG A 41 -14.88 -4.94 -5.58
N ALA A 42 -15.61 -4.47 -6.57
CA ALA A 42 -16.46 -5.32 -7.41
C ALA A 42 -15.66 -6.32 -8.25
N ASN A 43 -14.46 -5.93 -8.69
CA ASN A 43 -13.57 -6.78 -9.48
C ASN A 43 -12.80 -7.80 -8.64
N THR A 44 -12.76 -7.64 -7.32
CA THR A 44 -12.01 -8.53 -6.43
C THR A 44 -12.88 -9.75 -6.09
N PRO A 45 -12.45 -10.98 -6.45
CA PRO A 45 -13.25 -12.18 -6.19
C PRO A 45 -13.30 -12.55 -4.72
N GLY A 46 -14.38 -13.22 -4.33
CA GLY A 46 -14.58 -13.77 -2.99
C GLY A 46 -15.08 -12.74 -1.97
N GLU A 47 -15.25 -13.22 -0.74
CA GLU A 47 -15.61 -12.37 0.38
C GLU A 47 -14.36 -11.73 0.98
N LEU A 48 -14.39 -10.41 1.15
CA LEU A 48 -13.31 -9.69 1.82
C LEU A 48 -13.63 -9.60 3.31
N GLY A 49 -12.76 -10.19 4.12
CA GLY A 49 -12.84 -10.03 5.57
C GLY A 49 -12.44 -8.64 6.03
N ASN A 50 -12.69 -8.33 7.29
CA ASN A 50 -12.19 -7.09 7.88
C ASN A 50 -10.66 -7.06 7.83
N GLY A 51 -10.11 -5.91 7.51
CA GLY A 51 -8.68 -5.73 7.38
C GLY A 51 -8.34 -4.53 6.53
N THR A 52 -7.07 -4.39 6.23
CA THR A 52 -6.57 -3.32 5.36
C THR A 52 -6.20 -3.86 3.99
N TYR A 53 -6.54 -3.08 2.96
CA TYR A 53 -6.35 -3.46 1.56
C TYR A 53 -5.72 -2.28 0.81
N GLU A 54 -4.97 -2.60 -0.22
CA GLU A 54 -4.48 -1.63 -1.20
C GLU A 54 -5.24 -1.79 -2.50
N ALA A 55 -5.70 -0.68 -3.07
CA ALA A 55 -6.27 -0.67 -4.41
C ALA A 55 -5.14 -0.53 -5.43
N ILE A 56 -5.08 -1.46 -6.37
CA ILE A 56 -4.08 -1.48 -7.45
C ILE A 56 -4.76 -1.69 -8.79
N GLY A 57 -4.16 -1.18 -9.84
CA GLY A 57 -4.68 -1.34 -11.20
C GLY A 57 -4.53 -0.09 -12.06
N PRO A 58 -5.22 -0.06 -13.21
CA PRO A 58 -5.09 1.03 -14.19
C PRO A 58 -5.37 2.43 -13.66
N HIS A 59 -6.23 2.57 -12.63
CA HIS A 59 -6.62 3.87 -12.08
C HIS A 59 -5.88 4.23 -10.79
N PHE A 60 -4.89 3.45 -10.38
CA PHE A 60 -4.12 3.67 -9.15
C PHE A 60 -2.63 3.73 -9.42
N ASN A 61 -1.99 4.82 -8.98
CA ASN A 61 -0.53 5.01 -8.97
C ASN A 61 0.18 4.67 -10.30
N SER A 62 -0.44 5.01 -11.43
CA SER A 62 0.09 4.73 -12.78
C SER A 62 0.24 3.24 -13.11
N ASN A 63 -0.51 2.41 -12.42
CA ASN A 63 -0.57 0.95 -12.66
C ASN A 63 0.81 0.27 -12.68
N PRO A 64 1.57 0.32 -11.57
CA PRO A 64 2.93 -0.25 -11.55
C PRO A 64 2.95 -1.78 -11.72
N HIS A 65 1.84 -2.45 -11.41
CA HIS A 65 1.72 -3.91 -11.56
C HIS A 65 1.21 -4.33 -12.94
N ARG A 66 0.93 -3.38 -13.84
CA ARG A 66 0.46 -3.62 -15.21
C ARG A 66 -0.78 -4.52 -15.28
N LEU A 67 -1.74 -4.27 -14.40
CA LEU A 67 -3.01 -5.00 -14.37
C LEU A 67 -3.98 -4.48 -15.43
N GLU A 68 -4.89 -5.34 -15.88
CA GLU A 68 -5.96 -4.98 -16.82
C GLU A 68 -7.19 -4.40 -16.12
N ALA A 69 -7.36 -4.68 -14.83
CA ALA A 69 -8.48 -4.20 -14.03
C ALA A 69 -8.02 -3.80 -12.64
N ASP A 70 -8.76 -2.88 -12.03
CA ASP A 70 -8.51 -2.48 -10.64
C ASP A 70 -9.00 -3.55 -9.68
N VAL A 71 -8.19 -3.86 -8.66
CA VAL A 71 -8.51 -4.85 -7.63
C VAL A 71 -8.01 -4.39 -6.26
N LEU A 72 -8.56 -5.00 -5.21
CA LEU A 72 -8.07 -4.82 -3.84
C LEU A 72 -7.17 -5.98 -3.44
N VAL A 73 -6.02 -5.66 -2.84
CA VAL A 73 -5.06 -6.65 -2.34
C VAL A 73 -4.88 -6.44 -0.85
N ARG A 74 -5.06 -7.50 -0.07
CA ARG A 74 -4.89 -7.44 1.37
C ARG A 74 -3.42 -7.24 1.73
N HIS A 75 -3.15 -6.34 2.68
CA HIS A 75 -1.82 -6.15 3.23
C HIS A 75 -1.35 -7.41 4.00
N GLY A 76 -0.06 -7.70 3.89
CA GLY A 76 0.56 -8.79 4.64
C GLY A 76 0.28 -10.21 4.13
N GLN A 77 -0.38 -10.37 2.98
CA GLN A 77 -0.65 -11.70 2.42
C GLN A 77 0.58 -12.39 1.86
N LYS A 78 1.46 -11.66 1.18
CA LYS A 78 2.65 -12.22 0.55
C LYS A 78 3.82 -12.13 1.51
N ILE A 79 4.26 -13.28 2.03
CA ILE A 79 5.42 -13.37 2.91
C ILE A 79 6.67 -13.54 2.06
N ILE A 80 7.67 -12.68 2.30
CA ILE A 80 8.95 -12.71 1.59
C ILE A 80 9.93 -13.58 2.37
N PRO A 81 10.55 -14.60 1.72
CA PRO A 81 11.51 -15.48 2.38
C PRO A 81 12.91 -14.85 2.43
N LEU A 82 13.12 -13.89 3.33
CA LEU A 82 14.44 -13.33 3.57
C LEU A 82 15.28 -14.32 4.38
N ALA A 83 16.49 -14.62 3.89
CA ALA A 83 17.44 -15.45 4.61
C ALA A 83 17.89 -14.78 5.92
N GLU A 84 18.19 -13.49 5.84
CA GLU A 84 18.60 -12.67 6.99
C GLU A 84 18.00 -11.27 6.89
N ARG A 85 17.87 -10.57 8.02
CA ARG A 85 17.40 -9.19 8.08
C ARG A 85 18.54 -8.18 8.24
N THR A 86 19.65 -8.45 7.56
CA THR A 86 20.78 -7.53 7.49
C THR A 86 20.58 -6.51 6.37
N PHE A 87 21.26 -5.39 6.45
CA PHE A 87 21.27 -4.36 5.42
C PHE A 87 21.61 -4.94 4.04
N ASP A 88 22.67 -5.71 3.96
CA ASP A 88 23.13 -6.28 2.69
C ASP A 88 22.14 -7.29 2.10
N CYS A 89 21.57 -8.16 2.93
CA CYS A 89 20.58 -9.15 2.47
C CYS A 89 19.31 -8.47 1.95
N ILE A 90 18.81 -7.45 2.65
CA ILE A 90 17.64 -6.67 2.23
C ILE A 90 17.92 -5.93 0.93
N ARG A 91 19.08 -5.28 0.83
CA ARG A 91 19.50 -4.57 -0.38
C ARG A 91 19.56 -5.49 -1.59
N GLU A 92 20.21 -6.65 -1.45
CA GLU A 92 20.33 -7.64 -2.53
C GLU A 92 18.97 -8.17 -2.96
N TYR A 93 18.11 -8.49 -2.00
CA TYR A 93 16.75 -8.95 -2.31
C TYR A 93 15.98 -7.93 -3.12
N LEU A 94 16.01 -6.66 -2.72
CA LEU A 94 15.32 -5.59 -3.43
C LEU A 94 15.93 -5.29 -4.80
N ALA A 95 17.23 -5.49 -4.97
CA ALA A 95 17.89 -5.37 -6.27
C ALA A 95 17.42 -6.43 -7.27
N GLU A 96 17.22 -7.65 -6.79
CA GLU A 96 16.87 -8.82 -7.62
C GLU A 96 15.38 -8.97 -7.90
N HIS A 97 14.51 -8.33 -7.11
CA HIS A 97 13.06 -8.49 -7.20
C HIS A 97 12.37 -7.17 -7.55
N ASN A 98 11.44 -7.23 -8.52
CA ASN A 98 10.66 -6.06 -8.94
C ASN A 98 9.46 -5.86 -8.01
N ILE A 99 9.73 -5.44 -6.78
CA ILE A 99 8.75 -5.09 -5.76
C ILE A 99 9.03 -3.67 -5.26
N GLU A 100 8.01 -2.98 -4.76
CA GLU A 100 8.20 -1.63 -4.23
C GLU A 100 9.10 -1.61 -3.00
N GLY A 101 8.91 -2.57 -2.11
CA GLY A 101 9.65 -2.64 -0.86
C GLY A 101 9.18 -3.80 0.01
N ILE A 102 9.66 -3.80 1.23
CA ILE A 102 9.38 -4.84 2.23
C ILE A 102 8.80 -4.15 3.47
N VAL A 103 7.70 -4.70 3.99
CA VAL A 103 7.12 -4.29 5.27
C VAL A 103 7.43 -5.36 6.30
N PHE A 104 8.02 -4.95 7.41
CA PHE A 104 8.33 -5.84 8.52
C PHE A 104 7.18 -5.86 9.52
N TRP A 105 6.71 -7.05 9.83
CA TRP A 105 5.59 -7.28 10.74
C TRP A 105 6.10 -7.91 12.04
N LYS A 106 5.48 -7.52 13.15
CA LYS A 106 5.70 -8.13 14.46
C LYS A 106 4.39 -8.12 15.24
N ASP A 107 4.05 -9.26 15.85
CA ASP A 107 2.82 -9.41 16.64
C ASP A 107 1.56 -9.04 15.85
N GLY A 108 1.50 -9.44 14.57
CA GLY A 108 0.37 -9.19 13.70
C GLY A 108 0.22 -7.75 13.21
N GLN A 109 1.23 -6.89 13.43
CA GLN A 109 1.19 -5.49 13.05
C GLN A 109 2.40 -5.06 12.21
N PRO A 110 2.20 -4.19 11.20
CA PRO A 110 3.31 -3.60 10.46
C PRO A 110 4.11 -2.66 11.37
N ARG A 111 5.44 -2.76 11.31
CA ARG A 111 6.33 -1.98 12.20
C ARG A 111 7.19 -0.99 11.44
N CYS A 112 7.76 -1.40 10.32
CA CYS A 112 8.58 -0.53 9.49
C CYS A 112 8.57 -1.01 8.04
N LYS A 113 9.00 -0.13 7.15
CA LYS A 113 9.05 -0.38 5.71
C LYS A 113 10.38 0.11 5.15
N ILE A 114 10.95 -0.67 4.22
CA ILE A 114 12.10 -0.25 3.44
C ILE A 114 11.78 -0.46 1.95
N LYS A 115 12.10 0.53 1.13
CA LYS A 115 11.76 0.54 -0.29
C LYS A 115 12.99 0.42 -1.18
N ARG A 116 12.79 -0.07 -2.42
CA ARG A 116 13.83 -0.02 -3.46
C ARG A 116 14.41 1.40 -3.61
N LYS A 117 13.56 2.41 -3.56
CA LYS A 117 13.98 3.82 -3.67
C LYS A 117 14.96 4.25 -2.58
N ASP A 118 14.89 3.65 -1.40
CA ASP A 118 15.80 3.95 -0.30
C ASP A 118 17.24 3.54 -0.60
N PHE A 119 17.42 2.58 -1.51
CA PHE A 119 18.73 2.14 -2.02
C PHE A 119 19.10 2.77 -3.37
N GLY A 120 18.28 3.71 -3.87
CA GLY A 120 18.50 4.31 -5.18
C GLY A 120 18.03 3.47 -6.37
N TYR A 121 17.30 2.39 -6.13
CA TYR A 121 16.75 1.54 -7.19
C TYR A 121 15.42 2.10 -7.70
N MET A 122 15.19 1.98 -9.01
CA MET A 122 13.96 2.42 -9.64
C MET A 122 12.78 1.51 -9.29
N TRP A 123 11.61 2.11 -9.03
CA TRP A 123 10.34 1.40 -8.91
C TRP A 123 9.25 2.14 -9.68
N PRO A 124 8.46 1.46 -10.52
CA PRO A 124 8.71 0.08 -10.98
C PRO A 124 10.02 -0.01 -11.76
N SER A 125 10.63 -1.23 -11.77
CA SER A 125 11.82 -1.45 -12.59
C SER A 125 11.45 -1.33 -14.06
N GLY A 126 12.34 -0.78 -14.89
CA GLY A 126 12.05 -0.42 -16.28
C GLY A 126 11.93 -1.60 -17.27
N GLU A 127 11.64 -2.80 -16.79
CA GLU A 127 11.45 -3.99 -17.62
C GLU A 127 10.05 -4.15 -18.16
#